data_cb0347d6cd93baabd8722c6e6b070f50
#
_entry.id   cb0347d6cd93baabd8722c6e6b070f50
#
_cell.length_a   1.000
_cell.length_b   1.000
_cell.length_c   1.000
_cell.angle_alpha   90.00
_cell.angle_beta   90.00
_cell.angle_gamma   90.00
#
_symmetry.space_group_name_H-M   'P 1'
#
loop_
_entity.id
_entity.type
_entity.pdbx_description
1 polymer ?
#
loop_
_entity_poly.entity_id
_entity_poly.type
_entity_poly.pdbx_seq_one_letter_code
_entity_poly.pdbx_strand_id
1 'polypeptide(L)'
;MLTGAYLMAGTLQPASYSPVRSTISVMAGQAGTDRWVMTGGIVLTGGCYLVTAAGLTGVRASARALLAVAGLAGIGIAASPEPARGATPRHLAWTMLGAVTIAVWPAFAARRAAPRPLILSVCGSAAVTVVFVALLGWLLAETRDGSVLGLAERLTSSIQTCWPFIVAVALRRTGRPGPGLATGGSGGVTDGATARAKAGGRRQDR
;
A
#
# COMPACT_ATOMS: atom_id res chain seq x y z
N MET A 1 -1.96 5.20 10.44
CA MET A 1 -2.18 6.67 10.48
C MET A 1 -3.66 7.01 10.39
N LEU A 2 -4.38 6.66 9.32
CA LEU A 2 -5.81 6.95 9.19
C LEU A 2 -6.62 6.44 10.40
N THR A 3 -6.39 5.16 10.80
CA THR A 3 -7.07 4.55 11.96
C THR A 3 -6.85 5.34 13.24
N GLY A 4 -5.61 5.75 13.54
CA GLY A 4 -5.33 6.59 14.70
C GLY A 4 -6.02 7.96 14.63
N ALA A 5 -6.05 8.57 13.44
CA ALA A 5 -6.69 9.86 13.24
C ALA A 5 -8.21 9.78 13.49
N TYR A 6 -8.92 8.78 12.93
CA TYR A 6 -10.36 8.70 13.16
C TYR A 6 -10.73 8.26 14.59
N LEU A 7 -9.89 7.46 15.25
CA LEU A 7 -10.09 7.14 16.67
C LEU A 7 -9.96 8.39 17.52
N MET A 8 -8.89 9.18 17.32
CA MET A 8 -8.69 10.45 18.01
C MET A 8 -9.78 11.48 17.70
N ALA A 9 -10.09 11.69 16.41
CA ALA A 9 -11.15 12.61 16.01
C ALA A 9 -12.51 12.20 16.57
N GLY A 10 -12.78 10.89 16.68
CA GLY A 10 -14.03 10.35 17.22
C GLY A 10 -14.24 10.70 18.69
N THR A 11 -13.18 10.77 19.51
CA THR A 11 -13.29 11.17 20.94
C THR A 11 -13.61 12.64 21.13
N LEU A 12 -13.42 13.45 20.10
CA LEU A 12 -13.69 14.90 20.13
C LEU A 12 -15.13 15.23 19.68
N GLN A 13 -15.87 14.25 19.15
CA GLN A 13 -17.21 14.48 18.65
C GLN A 13 -18.25 14.56 19.80
N PRO A 14 -19.40 15.25 19.58
CA PRO A 14 -20.44 15.35 20.58
C PRO A 14 -21.06 14.00 20.91
N ALA A 15 -21.74 13.88 22.06
CA ALA A 15 -22.35 12.63 22.52
C ALA A 15 -23.40 12.03 21.55
N SER A 16 -23.95 12.83 20.65
CA SER A 16 -24.86 12.37 19.59
C SER A 16 -24.17 11.67 18.42
N TYR A 17 -22.85 11.74 18.35
CA TYR A 17 -22.06 11.08 17.30
C TYR A 17 -22.06 9.56 17.48
N SER A 18 -22.30 8.83 16.41
CA SER A 18 -22.23 7.38 16.41
C SER A 18 -21.16 6.88 15.44
N PRO A 19 -20.08 6.28 15.91
CA PRO A 19 -19.03 5.74 15.04
C PRO A 19 -19.51 4.57 14.15
N VAL A 20 -20.64 3.96 14.49
CA VAL A 20 -21.25 2.88 13.72
C VAL A 20 -22.03 3.45 12.52
N ARG A 21 -22.69 4.59 12.69
CA ARG A 21 -23.55 5.20 11.66
C ARG A 21 -22.87 6.30 10.89
N SER A 22 -22.06 7.13 11.58
CA SER A 22 -21.42 8.31 10.98
C SER A 22 -20.11 7.97 10.30
N THR A 23 -19.93 8.45 9.08
CA THR A 23 -18.74 8.26 8.27
C THR A 23 -17.51 8.94 8.85
N ILE A 24 -16.33 8.54 8.41
CA ILE A 24 -15.05 9.21 8.68
C ILE A 24 -15.08 10.62 8.08
N SER A 25 -15.67 10.76 6.89
CA SER A 25 -15.78 12.03 6.17
C SER A 25 -16.53 13.10 6.95
N VAL A 26 -17.55 12.73 7.73
CA VAL A 26 -18.30 13.67 8.59
C VAL A 26 -17.37 14.36 9.61
N MET A 27 -16.39 13.64 10.17
CA MET A 27 -15.43 14.24 11.11
C MET A 27 -14.46 15.21 10.45
N ALA A 28 -14.16 15.03 9.16
CA ALA A 28 -13.36 15.96 8.37
C ALA A 28 -14.20 17.07 7.72
N GLY A 29 -15.53 16.93 7.77
CA GLY A 29 -16.49 17.85 7.19
C GLY A 29 -16.60 19.16 7.95
N GLN A 30 -17.40 20.10 7.41
CA GLN A 30 -17.58 21.44 7.98
C GLN A 30 -18.27 21.43 9.35
N ALA A 31 -19.10 20.41 9.64
CA ALA A 31 -19.79 20.25 10.92
C ALA A 31 -19.01 19.42 11.96
N GLY A 32 -17.84 18.85 11.59
CA GLY A 32 -17.04 18.04 12.49
C GLY A 32 -16.34 18.90 13.54
N THR A 33 -16.40 18.48 14.82
CA THR A 33 -15.66 19.11 15.91
C THR A 33 -14.17 18.81 15.68
N ASP A 34 -13.32 19.86 15.77
CA ASP A 34 -11.88 19.75 15.54
C ASP A 34 -11.53 19.00 14.25
N ARG A 35 -12.28 19.27 13.20
CA ARG A 35 -12.20 18.60 11.89
C ARG A 35 -10.76 18.46 11.36
N TRP A 36 -9.86 19.36 11.77
CA TRP A 36 -8.48 19.40 11.32
C TRP A 36 -7.68 18.16 11.74
N VAL A 37 -8.06 17.49 12.83
CA VAL A 37 -7.46 16.22 13.27
C VAL A 37 -7.70 15.15 12.20
N MET A 38 -8.95 15.02 11.75
CA MET A 38 -9.27 14.02 10.70
C MET A 38 -8.75 14.44 9.33
N THR A 39 -8.89 15.71 8.95
CA THR A 39 -8.34 16.26 7.72
C THR A 39 -6.82 16.04 7.64
N GLY A 40 -6.09 16.33 8.71
CA GLY A 40 -4.65 16.06 8.80
C GLY A 40 -4.31 14.58 8.66
N GLY A 41 -5.11 13.69 9.26
CA GLY A 41 -4.97 12.24 9.12
C GLY A 41 -5.13 11.75 7.68
N ILE A 42 -6.11 12.31 6.95
CA ILE A 42 -6.34 12.00 5.53
C ILE A 42 -5.18 12.49 4.67
N VAL A 43 -4.75 13.74 4.84
CA VAL A 43 -3.59 14.32 4.12
C VAL A 43 -2.32 13.51 4.35
N LEU A 44 -2.05 13.19 5.62
CA LEU A 44 -0.88 12.40 5.99
C LEU A 44 -0.90 11.00 5.38
N THR A 45 -2.07 10.35 5.36
CA THR A 45 -2.25 9.04 4.72
C THR A 45 -2.02 9.14 3.21
N GLY A 46 -2.58 10.16 2.55
CA GLY A 46 -2.34 10.44 1.14
C GLY A 46 -0.87 10.69 0.83
N GLY A 47 -0.20 11.50 1.64
CA GLY A 47 1.25 11.75 1.54
C GLY A 47 2.08 10.46 1.70
N CYS A 48 1.72 9.61 2.66
CA CYS A 48 2.37 8.30 2.83
C CYS A 48 2.20 7.40 1.60
N TYR A 49 1.05 7.44 0.93
CA TYR A 49 0.85 6.69 -0.32
C TYR A 49 1.75 7.22 -1.44
N LEU A 50 1.91 8.54 -1.58
CA LEU A 50 2.81 9.12 -2.57
C LEU A 50 4.27 8.72 -2.33
N VAL A 51 4.74 8.83 -1.08
CA VAL A 51 6.10 8.40 -0.70
C VAL A 51 6.28 6.89 -0.93
N THR A 52 5.28 6.08 -0.55
CA THR A 52 5.33 4.63 -0.77
C THR A 52 5.35 4.31 -2.26
N ALA A 53 4.53 4.97 -3.08
CA ALA A 53 4.52 4.80 -4.53
C ALA A 53 5.87 5.13 -5.16
N ALA A 54 6.55 6.18 -4.69
CA ALA A 54 7.89 6.53 -5.15
C ALA A 54 8.93 5.47 -4.76
N GLY A 55 8.88 4.98 -3.52
CA GLY A 55 9.88 4.04 -2.98
C GLY A 55 9.62 2.56 -3.29
N LEU A 56 8.42 2.17 -3.73
CA LEU A 56 8.03 0.77 -3.91
C LEU A 56 8.48 0.22 -5.28
N THR A 57 9.81 0.25 -5.55
CA THR A 57 10.39 -0.17 -6.83
C THR A 57 10.23 -1.67 -7.12
N GLY A 58 9.93 -2.47 -6.09
CA GLY A 58 9.72 -3.91 -6.20
C GLY A 58 8.40 -4.33 -6.86
N VAL A 59 7.49 -3.40 -7.21
CA VAL A 59 6.25 -3.67 -7.94
C VAL A 59 6.23 -2.94 -9.29
N ARG A 60 5.25 -3.29 -10.13
CA ARG A 60 5.09 -2.69 -11.46
C ARG A 60 4.83 -1.18 -11.38
N ALA A 61 5.25 -0.44 -12.40
CA ALA A 61 4.98 0.99 -12.50
C ALA A 61 3.48 1.32 -12.43
N SER A 62 2.62 0.49 -13.04
CA SER A 62 1.16 0.64 -12.95
C SER A 62 0.61 0.56 -11.53
N ALA A 63 1.13 -0.37 -10.70
CA ALA A 63 0.74 -0.44 -9.29
C ALA A 63 1.21 0.80 -8.51
N ARG A 64 2.41 1.29 -8.80
CA ARG A 64 2.92 2.54 -8.20
C ARG A 64 2.09 3.74 -8.60
N ALA A 65 1.73 3.84 -9.88
CA ALA A 65 0.86 4.91 -10.39
C ALA A 65 -0.53 4.88 -9.70
N LEU A 66 -1.14 3.71 -9.58
CA LEU A 66 -2.42 3.57 -8.87
C LEU A 66 -2.32 4.00 -7.40
N LEU A 67 -1.23 3.62 -6.71
CA LEU A 67 -1.03 4.04 -5.31
C LEU A 67 -0.82 5.56 -5.20
N ALA A 68 -0.14 6.17 -6.17
CA ALA A 68 0.00 7.62 -6.23
C ALA A 68 -1.36 8.31 -6.49
N VAL A 69 -2.19 7.76 -7.38
CA VAL A 69 -3.55 8.25 -7.62
C VAL A 69 -4.40 8.15 -6.34
N ALA A 70 -4.32 7.03 -5.61
CA ALA A 70 -5.01 6.90 -4.33
C ALA A 70 -4.53 7.96 -3.31
N GLY A 71 -3.23 8.26 -3.28
CA GLY A 71 -2.66 9.31 -2.44
C GLY A 71 -3.17 10.70 -2.80
N LEU A 72 -3.20 11.03 -4.09
CA LEU A 72 -3.77 12.29 -4.58
C LEU A 72 -5.26 12.39 -4.30
N ALA A 73 -6.00 11.29 -4.44
CA ALA A 73 -7.42 11.24 -4.10
C ALA A 73 -7.65 11.55 -2.62
N GLY A 74 -6.84 11.00 -1.71
CA GLY A 74 -6.89 11.35 -0.28
C GLY A 74 -6.69 12.84 -0.03
N ILE A 75 -5.70 13.46 -0.68
CA ILE A 75 -5.48 14.93 -0.59
C ILE A 75 -6.68 15.68 -1.18
N GLY A 76 -7.26 15.20 -2.30
CA GLY A 76 -8.45 15.76 -2.92
C GLY A 76 -9.70 15.70 -2.01
N ILE A 77 -9.87 14.60 -1.26
CA ILE A 77 -10.93 14.48 -0.23
C ILE A 77 -10.73 15.56 0.84
N ALA A 78 -9.54 15.70 1.38
CA ALA A 78 -9.20 16.69 2.39
C ALA A 78 -9.42 18.13 1.91
N ALA A 79 -9.11 18.41 0.63
CA ALA A 79 -9.33 19.71 -0.01
C ALA A 79 -10.80 19.98 -0.40
N SER A 80 -11.68 19.00 -0.23
CA SER A 80 -13.10 19.08 -0.59
C SER A 80 -13.97 18.61 0.58
N PRO A 81 -13.94 19.30 1.74
CA PRO A 81 -14.66 18.85 2.93
C PRO A 81 -16.16 18.77 2.67
N GLU A 82 -16.82 17.79 3.29
CA GLU A 82 -18.26 17.67 3.24
C GLU A 82 -18.92 18.90 3.89
N PRO A 83 -20.01 19.45 3.30
CA PRO A 83 -20.84 20.45 3.94
C PRO A 83 -21.54 19.87 5.18
N ALA A 84 -22.16 20.73 5.97
CA ALA A 84 -22.88 20.30 7.18
C ALA A 84 -24.01 19.30 6.89
N ARG A 85 -24.52 19.25 5.66
CA ARG A 85 -25.54 18.28 5.21
C ARG A 85 -25.20 17.79 3.79
N GLY A 86 -25.20 16.48 3.64
CA GLY A 86 -24.93 15.82 2.35
C GLY A 86 -23.46 15.88 1.95
N ALA A 87 -23.18 15.40 0.74
CA ALA A 87 -21.84 15.43 0.15
C ALA A 87 -21.86 16.19 -1.18
N THR A 88 -20.77 16.89 -1.48
CA THR A 88 -20.63 17.54 -2.79
C THR A 88 -20.23 16.52 -3.86
N PRO A 89 -20.62 16.72 -5.14
CA PRO A 89 -20.14 15.87 -6.23
C PRO A 89 -18.61 15.76 -6.31
N ARG A 90 -17.92 16.85 -5.98
CA ARG A 90 -16.45 16.89 -5.94
C ARG A 90 -15.88 15.99 -4.85
N HIS A 91 -16.45 16.02 -3.63
CA HIS A 91 -16.06 15.14 -2.54
C HIS A 91 -16.28 13.66 -2.92
N LEU A 92 -17.47 13.35 -3.45
CA LEU A 92 -17.81 12.00 -3.90
C LEU A 92 -16.87 11.50 -5.00
N ALA A 93 -16.51 12.35 -5.96
CA ALA A 93 -15.59 11.98 -7.03
C ALA A 93 -14.20 11.59 -6.48
N TRP A 94 -13.64 12.37 -5.56
CA TRP A 94 -12.38 12.04 -4.93
C TRP A 94 -12.46 10.78 -4.07
N THR A 95 -13.55 10.62 -3.32
CA THR A 95 -13.78 9.43 -2.49
C THR A 95 -13.90 8.18 -3.35
N MET A 96 -14.67 8.20 -4.40
CA MET A 96 -14.82 7.08 -5.32
C MET A 96 -13.51 6.75 -6.05
N LEU A 97 -12.79 7.77 -6.50
CA LEU A 97 -11.48 7.57 -7.14
C LEU A 97 -10.50 6.86 -6.19
N GLY A 98 -10.40 7.32 -4.95
CA GLY A 98 -9.54 6.71 -3.95
C GLY A 98 -9.95 5.29 -3.61
N ALA A 99 -11.24 5.07 -3.33
CA ALA A 99 -11.80 3.78 -2.95
C ALA A 99 -11.61 2.71 -4.04
N VAL A 100 -11.96 3.03 -5.29
CA VAL A 100 -11.81 2.11 -6.42
C VAL A 100 -10.32 1.83 -6.67
N THR A 101 -9.50 2.87 -6.69
CA THR A 101 -8.06 2.73 -6.98
C THR A 101 -7.37 1.82 -5.97
N ILE A 102 -7.63 2.01 -4.66
CA ILE A 102 -7.02 1.17 -3.63
C ILE A 102 -7.61 -0.25 -3.61
N ALA A 103 -8.90 -0.41 -3.97
CA ALA A 103 -9.54 -1.72 -4.03
C ALA A 103 -8.94 -2.61 -5.13
N VAL A 104 -8.61 -2.06 -6.28
CA VAL A 104 -8.01 -2.82 -7.39
C VAL A 104 -6.48 -2.91 -7.32
N TRP A 105 -5.85 -2.08 -6.50
CA TRP A 105 -4.39 -1.98 -6.39
C TRP A 105 -3.67 -3.33 -6.21
N PRO A 106 -4.15 -4.30 -5.37
CA PRO A 106 -3.47 -5.56 -5.16
C PRO A 106 -3.32 -6.38 -6.44
N ALA A 107 -4.29 -6.34 -7.36
CA ALA A 107 -4.20 -7.03 -8.65
C ALA A 107 -3.03 -6.52 -9.50
N PHE A 108 -2.80 -5.20 -9.49
CA PHE A 108 -1.69 -4.58 -10.22
C PHE A 108 -0.34 -4.80 -9.54
N ALA A 109 -0.32 -5.02 -8.21
CA ALA A 109 0.88 -5.34 -7.45
C ALA A 109 1.34 -6.79 -7.61
N ALA A 110 0.54 -7.65 -8.27
CA ALA A 110 0.86 -9.06 -8.49
C ALA A 110 2.18 -9.26 -9.22
N ARG A 111 2.99 -10.21 -8.76
CA ARG A 111 4.29 -10.58 -9.35
C ARG A 111 4.24 -12.03 -9.85
N ARG A 112 4.73 -12.28 -11.06
CA ARG A 112 4.85 -13.63 -11.63
C ARG A 112 6.22 -14.25 -11.36
N ALA A 113 7.28 -13.44 -11.34
CA ALA A 113 8.65 -13.93 -11.12
C ALA A 113 8.96 -14.15 -9.64
N ALA A 114 9.76 -15.21 -9.35
CA ALA A 114 10.34 -15.47 -8.04
C ALA A 114 11.69 -14.68 -7.88
N PRO A 115 12.15 -14.39 -6.66
CA PRO A 115 11.46 -14.62 -5.39
C PRO A 115 10.33 -13.61 -5.17
N ARG A 116 9.20 -14.09 -4.66
CA ARG A 116 8.05 -13.22 -4.32
C ARG A 116 7.38 -13.66 -3.02
N PRO A 117 6.86 -12.72 -2.21
CA PRO A 117 5.97 -13.06 -1.10
C PRO A 117 4.69 -13.72 -1.64
N LEU A 118 4.12 -14.67 -0.89
CA LEU A 118 2.85 -15.33 -1.26
C LEU A 118 1.72 -14.33 -1.53
N ILE A 119 1.65 -13.26 -0.74
CA ILE A 119 0.65 -12.18 -0.88
C ILE A 119 0.75 -11.43 -2.22
N LEU A 120 1.91 -11.48 -2.90
CA LEU A 120 2.12 -10.89 -4.23
C LEU A 120 2.10 -11.93 -5.35
N SER A 121 1.80 -13.20 -5.04
CA SER A 121 1.49 -14.18 -6.08
C SER A 121 0.20 -13.79 -6.80
N VAL A 122 -0.02 -14.31 -8.00
CA VAL A 122 -1.25 -14.02 -8.75
C VAL A 122 -2.48 -14.40 -7.94
N CYS A 123 -2.50 -15.60 -7.33
CA CYS A 123 -3.61 -16.06 -6.49
C CYS A 123 -3.76 -15.21 -5.23
N GLY A 124 -2.67 -14.88 -4.52
CA GLY A 124 -2.71 -14.03 -3.33
C GLY A 124 -3.22 -12.64 -3.63
N SER A 125 -2.71 -12.01 -4.68
CA SER A 125 -3.17 -10.69 -5.13
C SER A 125 -4.64 -10.72 -5.58
N ALA A 126 -5.07 -11.77 -6.29
CA ALA A 126 -6.47 -11.92 -6.69
C ALA A 126 -7.38 -12.07 -5.47
N ALA A 127 -7.02 -12.91 -4.50
CA ALA A 127 -7.80 -13.10 -3.28
C ALA A 127 -7.97 -11.79 -2.51
N VAL A 128 -6.89 -11.02 -2.33
CA VAL A 128 -6.96 -9.72 -1.66
C VAL A 128 -7.79 -8.70 -2.44
N THR A 129 -7.67 -8.69 -3.77
CA THR A 129 -8.50 -7.82 -4.62
C THR A 129 -9.98 -8.15 -4.45
N VAL A 130 -10.36 -9.44 -4.45
CA VAL A 130 -11.75 -9.88 -4.20
C VAL A 130 -12.24 -9.40 -2.83
N VAL A 131 -11.44 -9.56 -1.77
CA VAL A 131 -11.79 -9.06 -0.44
C VAL A 131 -11.98 -7.55 -0.45
N PHE A 132 -11.09 -6.80 -1.10
CA PHE A 132 -11.19 -5.34 -1.14
C PHE A 132 -12.41 -4.85 -1.94
N VAL A 133 -12.71 -5.51 -3.06
CA VAL A 133 -13.90 -5.21 -3.86
C VAL A 133 -15.17 -5.57 -3.09
N ALA A 134 -15.19 -6.69 -2.37
CA ALA A 134 -16.33 -7.08 -1.52
C ALA A 134 -16.56 -6.07 -0.39
N LEU A 135 -15.50 -5.61 0.29
CA LEU A 135 -15.59 -4.57 1.31
C LEU A 135 -16.11 -3.25 0.74
N LEU A 136 -15.65 -2.86 -0.44
CA LEU A 136 -16.16 -1.67 -1.13
C LEU A 136 -17.63 -1.84 -1.53
N GLY A 137 -18.01 -3.03 -2.02
CA GLY A 137 -19.40 -3.36 -2.34
C GLY A 137 -20.31 -3.28 -1.12
N TRP A 138 -19.84 -3.81 0.03
CA TRP A 138 -20.57 -3.68 1.29
C TRP A 138 -20.71 -2.22 1.72
N LEU A 139 -19.63 -1.44 1.68
CA LEU A 139 -19.69 -0.01 1.97
C LEU A 139 -20.70 0.72 1.08
N LEU A 140 -20.71 0.44 -0.23
CA LEU A 140 -21.67 1.04 -1.17
C LEU A 140 -23.11 0.60 -0.90
N ALA A 141 -23.36 -0.64 -0.47
CA ALA A 141 -24.67 -1.10 -0.06
C ALA A 141 -25.17 -0.30 1.16
N GLU A 142 -24.32 -0.10 2.16
CA GLU A 142 -24.64 0.67 3.37
C GLU A 142 -24.97 2.14 3.08
N THR A 143 -24.49 2.71 1.97
CA THR A 143 -24.90 4.08 1.59
C THR A 143 -26.39 4.21 1.29
N ARG A 144 -27.08 3.10 1.02
CA ARG A 144 -28.53 3.07 0.76
C ARG A 144 -29.34 2.87 2.03
N ASP A 145 -28.89 1.94 2.88
CA ASP A 145 -29.63 1.51 4.08
C ASP A 145 -29.13 2.19 5.37
N GLY A 146 -27.88 2.62 5.42
CA GLY A 146 -27.30 3.52 6.41
C GLY A 146 -27.17 3.01 7.85
N SER A 147 -27.48 1.74 8.13
CA SER A 147 -27.54 1.22 9.50
C SER A 147 -26.16 1.12 10.17
N VAL A 148 -25.15 0.71 9.42
CA VAL A 148 -23.76 0.52 9.89
C VAL A 148 -22.73 1.17 8.94
N LEU A 149 -23.12 2.20 8.22
CA LEU A 149 -22.29 2.87 7.22
C LEU A 149 -20.92 3.30 7.76
N GLY A 150 -20.90 3.90 8.95
CA GLY A 150 -19.65 4.34 9.58
C GLY A 150 -18.73 3.17 9.95
N LEU A 151 -19.29 2.04 10.39
CA LEU A 151 -18.53 0.83 10.66
C LEU A 151 -17.96 0.24 9.36
N ALA A 152 -18.78 0.14 8.31
CA ALA A 152 -18.36 -0.36 7.00
C ALA A 152 -17.19 0.48 6.43
N GLU A 153 -17.29 1.81 6.52
CA GLU A 153 -16.22 2.70 6.06
C GLU A 153 -14.93 2.52 6.87
N ARG A 154 -15.00 2.42 8.19
CA ARG A 154 -13.83 2.23 9.06
C ARG A 154 -13.13 0.90 8.80
N LEU A 155 -13.88 -0.19 8.70
CA LEU A 155 -13.31 -1.50 8.43
C LEU A 155 -12.67 -1.54 7.04
N THR A 156 -13.39 -1.08 6.02
CA THR A 156 -12.88 -1.02 4.64
C THR A 156 -11.61 -0.18 4.56
N SER A 157 -11.66 1.04 5.07
CA SER A 157 -10.53 1.97 5.03
C SER A 157 -9.33 1.46 5.82
N SER A 158 -9.54 0.89 7.03
CA SER A 158 -8.43 0.37 7.85
C SER A 158 -7.72 -0.79 7.20
N ILE A 159 -8.48 -1.76 6.69
CA ILE A 159 -7.91 -2.96 6.03
C ILE A 159 -7.16 -2.54 4.76
N GLN A 160 -7.76 -1.70 3.93
CA GLN A 160 -7.17 -1.26 2.67
C GLN A 160 -5.93 -0.38 2.89
N THR A 161 -5.94 0.54 3.86
CA THR A 161 -4.81 1.44 4.12
C THR A 161 -3.60 0.73 4.73
N CYS A 162 -3.78 -0.39 5.42
CA CYS A 162 -2.67 -1.20 5.94
C CYS A 162 -1.94 -1.99 4.86
N TRP A 163 -2.60 -2.30 3.74
CA TRP A 163 -2.07 -3.22 2.74
C TRP A 163 -0.79 -2.77 2.05
N PRO A 164 -0.62 -1.53 1.58
CA PRO A 164 0.64 -1.06 0.99
C PRO A 164 1.83 -1.18 1.96
N PHE A 165 1.60 -0.98 3.26
CA PHE A 165 2.61 -1.18 4.29
C PHE A 165 3.00 -2.66 4.41
N ILE A 166 2.01 -3.56 4.45
CA ILE A 166 2.25 -5.02 4.50
C ILE A 166 3.08 -5.46 3.29
N VAL A 167 2.74 -4.98 2.09
CA VAL A 167 3.49 -5.26 0.86
C VAL A 167 4.93 -4.74 0.95
N ALA A 168 5.13 -3.51 1.42
CA ALA A 168 6.47 -2.95 1.58
C ALA A 168 7.34 -3.75 2.55
N VAL A 169 6.78 -4.18 3.69
CA VAL A 169 7.48 -5.03 4.66
C VAL A 169 7.79 -6.40 4.07
N ALA A 170 6.83 -7.02 3.37
CA ALA A 170 7.02 -8.33 2.75
C ALA A 170 8.13 -8.31 1.69
N LEU A 171 8.19 -7.27 0.86
CA LEU A 171 9.25 -7.09 -0.14
C LEU A 171 10.62 -6.88 0.49
N ARG A 172 10.71 -6.11 1.58
CA ARG A 172 11.98 -5.94 2.32
C ARG A 172 12.51 -7.25 2.89
N ARG A 173 11.62 -8.12 3.37
CA ARG A 173 12.01 -9.42 3.93
C ARG A 173 12.52 -10.38 2.86
N THR A 174 11.92 -10.40 1.69
CA THR A 174 12.35 -11.26 0.58
C THR A 174 13.60 -10.76 -0.15
N GLY A 175 13.92 -9.47 -0.08
CA GLY A 175 15.11 -8.88 -0.67
C GLY A 175 16.36 -8.91 0.22
N ARG A 176 16.24 -9.35 1.49
CA ARG A 176 17.42 -9.55 2.34
C ARG A 176 18.09 -10.86 1.92
N PRO A 177 19.42 -10.85 1.59
CA PRO A 177 20.20 -12.08 1.51
C PRO A 177 20.06 -12.78 2.87
N GLY A 178 19.72 -14.06 2.84
CA GLY A 178 19.75 -14.88 4.06
C GLY A 178 21.12 -14.67 4.74
N PRO A 179 21.22 -14.87 6.08
CA PRO A 179 22.52 -14.91 6.74
C PRO A 179 23.34 -15.95 5.97
N GLY A 180 24.25 -15.45 5.13
CA GLY A 180 25.07 -16.28 4.28
C GLY A 180 25.75 -17.28 5.19
N LEU A 181 25.60 -18.55 4.86
CA LEU A 181 26.65 -19.50 5.11
C LEU A 181 27.93 -18.84 4.57
N ALA A 182 28.67 -18.22 5.48
CA ALA A 182 30.07 -17.98 5.30
C ALA A 182 30.68 -19.38 5.14
N THR A 183 30.65 -19.88 3.90
CA THR A 183 31.52 -21.01 3.54
C THR A 183 32.91 -20.49 3.76
N GLY A 184 33.44 -20.87 4.91
CA GLY A 184 34.86 -20.77 5.21
C GLY A 184 35.65 -21.44 4.09
N GLY A 185 36.11 -20.64 3.17
CA GLY A 185 37.18 -20.96 2.29
C GLY A 185 38.46 -20.94 3.12
N SER A 186 38.67 -22.00 3.91
CA SER A 186 39.97 -22.26 4.53
C SER A 186 40.95 -22.51 3.42
N GLY A 187 42.01 -21.75 3.48
CA GLY A 187 43.15 -21.81 2.58
C GLY A 187 43.64 -23.22 2.31
N GLY A 188 43.88 -23.46 1.06
CA GLY A 188 44.79 -24.46 0.55
C GLY A 188 45.99 -23.73 -0.05
N VAL A 189 46.90 -23.34 0.82
CA VAL A 189 48.29 -23.11 0.41
C VAL A 189 48.86 -24.48 0.06
N THR A 190 49.15 -24.73 -1.17
CA THR A 190 50.12 -25.73 -1.56
C THR A 190 51.17 -25.11 -2.46
N ASP A 191 52.32 -24.91 -1.86
CA ASP A 191 53.63 -24.84 -2.52
C ASP A 191 53.75 -25.95 -3.55
N GLY A 192 54.39 -25.66 -4.65
CA GLY A 192 54.74 -26.65 -5.66
C GLY A 192 55.61 -26.04 -6.75
N ALA A 193 56.84 -25.86 -6.39
CA ALA A 193 57.92 -25.41 -7.23
C ALA A 193 58.18 -26.30 -8.45
N THR A 194 58.91 -25.68 -9.39
CA THR A 194 59.90 -26.23 -10.34
C THR A 194 59.36 -27.00 -11.55
N ALA A 195 59.64 -26.56 -12.68
CA ALA A 195 60.78 -26.69 -13.49
C ALA A 195 60.50 -26.79 -14.99
N ARG A 196 61.19 -25.96 -15.71
CA ARG A 196 62.03 -26.30 -16.87
C ARG A 196 61.39 -26.60 -18.24
N ALA A 197 61.53 -25.59 -19.06
CA ALA A 197 62.32 -25.63 -20.31
C ALA A 197 62.14 -26.81 -21.29
N LYS A 198 61.75 -26.49 -22.52
CA LYS A 198 62.47 -26.76 -23.79
C LYS A 198 61.53 -26.45 -24.95
N ALA A 199 61.73 -25.40 -25.71
CA ALA A 199 62.60 -25.36 -26.87
C ALA A 199 62.17 -26.29 -28.02
N GLY A 200 61.98 -25.67 -29.16
CA GLY A 200 61.91 -26.28 -30.48
C GLY A 200 60.54 -26.18 -31.11
N GLY A 201 60.25 -25.41 -32.08
CA GLY A 201 61.01 -25.14 -33.25
C GLY A 201 60.24 -25.60 -34.46
N ARG A 202 60.16 -24.74 -35.45
CA ARG A 202 59.86 -25.00 -36.85
C ARG A 202 58.39 -24.98 -37.28
N ARG A 203 58.06 -23.97 -38.01
CA ARG A 203 58.16 -23.78 -39.50
C ARG A 203 57.03 -24.46 -40.25
N GLN A 204 56.33 -23.65 -40.90
CA GLN A 204 56.15 -23.53 -42.37
C GLN A 204 54.90 -24.15 -42.94
N ASP A 205 54.24 -23.30 -43.67
CA ASP A 205 53.66 -23.45 -45.02
C ASP A 205 52.31 -24.17 -45.11
N ARG A 206 51.30 -23.49 -45.39
CA ARG A 206 50.69 -23.10 -46.66
C ARG A 206 49.38 -22.38 -46.40
#